data_c146247b1b77f3ddf320a2281edd2673
#
_entry.id   c146247b1b77f3ddf320a2281edd2673
#
_cell.length_a   1.000
_cell.length_b   1.000
_cell.length_c   1.000
_cell.angle_alpha   90.00
_cell.angle_beta   90.00
_cell.angle_gamma   90.00
#
_symmetry.space_group_name_H-M   'P 1'
#
loop_
_entity.id
_entity.type
_entity.pdbx_description
1 polymer ?
#
loop_
_entity_poly.entity_id
_entity_poly.type
_entity_poly.pdbx_seq_one_letter_code
_entity_poly.pdbx_strand_id
1 'polypeptide(L)'
;MNRLLLSVVGLVAAALLSAGCEGENTISLDNKCSFTFSYQDHPTSQLFVAAQNPGCYVFVSTRGDGKKVPRHVYVQSNEEGAQLEDNLITTAPENNLLYMLGANNEIGLIIGCTNFSGLTAFDRTCSNCEVQRAMQWTGNRQQVVCNYCARTYDLETGAVVVGAQGRPLSRYNCAFNGTALRAWN
;
A
#
# COMPACT_ATOMS: atom_id res chain seq x y z
N MET A 1 20.34 -0.96 53.70
CA MET A 1 19.45 -0.09 52.90
C MET A 1 19.85 0.03 51.42
N ASN A 2 21.09 -0.21 51.03
CA ASN A 2 21.55 -0.04 49.63
C ASN A 2 21.31 -1.20 48.65
N ARG A 3 21.02 -2.41 49.15
CA ARG A 3 20.78 -3.57 48.24
C ARG A 3 19.36 -3.63 47.65
N LEU A 4 18.36 -3.10 48.31
CA LEU A 4 16.98 -3.03 47.80
C LEU A 4 16.82 -1.97 46.71
N LEU A 5 17.52 -0.86 46.79
CA LEU A 5 17.48 0.20 45.78
C LEU A 5 18.11 -0.22 44.44
N LEU A 6 19.20 -1.00 44.47
CA LEU A 6 19.85 -1.53 43.27
C LEU A 6 18.95 -2.55 42.50
N SER A 7 18.20 -3.37 43.24
CA SER A 7 17.29 -4.34 42.59
C SER A 7 16.08 -3.70 41.94
N VAL A 8 15.55 -2.59 42.48
CA VAL A 8 14.42 -1.87 41.91
C VAL A 8 14.83 -1.09 40.63
N VAL A 9 16.03 -0.48 40.66
CA VAL A 9 16.55 0.24 39.49
C VAL A 9 16.86 -0.75 38.35
N GLY A 10 17.37 -1.94 38.61
CA GLY A 10 17.62 -2.99 37.64
C GLY A 10 16.33 -3.52 36.99
N LEU A 11 15.24 -3.63 37.75
CA LEU A 11 13.94 -4.10 37.23
C LEU A 11 13.25 -3.07 36.36
N VAL A 12 13.36 -1.79 36.68
CA VAL A 12 12.79 -0.67 35.87
C VAL A 12 13.58 -0.50 34.54
N ALA A 13 14.91 -0.66 34.59
CA ALA A 13 15.75 -0.60 33.39
C ALA A 13 15.47 -1.78 32.42
N ALA A 14 15.20 -2.98 32.96
CA ALA A 14 14.84 -4.14 32.13
C ALA A 14 13.43 -4.01 31.47
N ALA A 15 12.50 -3.35 32.16
CA ALA A 15 11.15 -3.10 31.60
C ALA A 15 11.13 -2.05 30.48
N LEU A 16 12.08 -1.13 30.42
CA LEU A 16 12.20 -0.13 29.36
C LEU A 16 12.85 -0.67 28.08
N LEU A 17 13.55 -1.80 28.14
CA LEU A 17 14.18 -2.43 26.98
C LEU A 17 13.26 -3.39 26.21
N SER A 18 12.07 -3.68 26.70
CA SER A 18 11.08 -4.54 26.05
C SER A 18 10.03 -3.77 25.21
N ALA A 19 10.14 -2.44 25.09
CA ALA A 19 9.44 -1.69 24.04
C ALA A 19 10.18 -1.89 22.71
N GLY A 20 10.34 -3.15 22.30
CA GLY A 20 10.87 -3.52 21.00
C GLY A 20 9.90 -3.03 19.91
N CYS A 21 10.43 -2.45 18.87
CA CYS A 21 9.74 -2.13 17.64
C CYS A 21 9.02 -3.38 17.11
N GLU A 22 7.76 -3.58 17.48
CA GLU A 22 6.90 -4.54 16.82
C GLU A 22 6.33 -3.90 15.57
N GLY A 23 6.72 -4.40 14.40
CA GLY A 23 5.75 -4.50 13.32
C GLY A 23 5.78 -3.53 12.19
N GLU A 24 6.93 -3.04 11.72
CA GLU A 24 6.92 -2.18 10.52
C GLU A 24 6.72 -2.93 9.18
N ASN A 25 6.73 -4.27 9.17
CA ASN A 25 6.62 -5.07 7.94
C ASN A 25 5.56 -6.18 7.99
N THR A 26 4.60 -6.14 8.90
CA THR A 26 3.58 -7.18 9.00
C THR A 26 2.59 -7.06 7.83
N ILE A 27 2.43 -8.17 7.08
CA ILE A 27 1.43 -8.27 6.02
C ILE A 27 0.04 -8.31 6.63
N SER A 28 -0.85 -7.43 6.15
CA SER A 28 -2.23 -7.38 6.63
C SER A 28 -3.03 -8.58 6.11
N LEU A 29 -3.83 -9.17 6.99
CA LEU A 29 -4.81 -10.20 6.65
C LEU A 29 -6.25 -9.71 6.77
N ASP A 30 -6.45 -8.44 7.12
CA ASP A 30 -7.78 -7.85 7.33
C ASP A 30 -8.63 -7.86 6.05
N ASN A 31 -8.00 -7.58 4.92
CA ASN A 31 -8.64 -7.56 3.61
C ASN A 31 -7.87 -8.45 2.63
N LYS A 32 -8.59 -9.15 1.77
CA LYS A 32 -7.96 -10.00 0.75
C LYS A 32 -7.33 -9.15 -0.34
N CYS A 33 -6.11 -9.50 -0.72
CA CYS A 33 -5.41 -8.95 -1.86
C CYS A 33 -5.02 -10.06 -2.82
N SER A 34 -5.44 -9.93 -4.07
CA SER A 34 -5.04 -10.79 -5.20
C SER A 34 -5.14 -9.96 -6.46
N PHE A 35 -4.02 -9.40 -6.88
CA PHE A 35 -3.90 -8.59 -8.08
C PHE A 35 -2.72 -9.07 -8.90
N THR A 36 -2.92 -9.23 -10.20
CA THR A 36 -1.86 -9.57 -11.16
C THR A 36 -2.08 -8.76 -12.42
N PHE A 37 -1.04 -8.10 -12.91
CA PHE A 37 -1.09 -7.21 -14.07
C PHE A 37 0.07 -7.54 -15.02
N SER A 38 -0.24 -7.80 -16.30
CA SER A 38 0.70 -8.27 -17.30
C SER A 38 1.54 -7.13 -17.88
N TYR A 39 2.86 -7.25 -17.84
CA TYR A 39 3.75 -6.32 -18.52
C TYR A 39 3.66 -6.45 -20.06
N GLN A 40 3.46 -7.66 -20.55
CA GLN A 40 3.41 -7.89 -21.99
C GLN A 40 2.18 -7.26 -22.65
N ASP A 41 1.04 -7.24 -21.93
CA ASP A 41 -0.19 -6.68 -22.45
C ASP A 41 -0.27 -5.15 -22.25
N HIS A 42 0.45 -4.61 -21.23
CA HIS A 42 0.42 -3.19 -20.85
C HIS A 42 1.83 -2.61 -20.62
N PRO A 43 2.77 -2.69 -21.60
CA PRO A 43 4.18 -2.38 -21.39
C PRO A 43 4.47 -0.90 -21.07
N THR A 44 3.54 0.00 -21.39
CA THR A 44 3.69 1.44 -21.18
C THR A 44 3.02 1.93 -19.90
N SER A 45 2.41 1.05 -19.11
CA SER A 45 1.73 1.46 -17.89
C SER A 45 2.69 2.04 -16.84
N GLN A 46 2.27 3.16 -16.25
CA GLN A 46 2.96 3.83 -15.13
C GLN A 46 3.18 2.89 -13.92
N LEU A 47 2.38 1.83 -13.79
CA LEU A 47 2.57 0.82 -12.75
C LEU A 47 3.97 0.18 -12.82
N PHE A 48 4.48 -0.10 -14.02
CA PHE A 48 5.80 -0.71 -14.17
C PHE A 48 6.94 0.30 -14.00
N VAL A 49 6.69 1.58 -14.28
CA VAL A 49 7.61 2.67 -13.94
C VAL A 49 7.75 2.76 -12.42
N ALA A 50 6.62 2.78 -11.69
CA ALA A 50 6.62 2.83 -10.23
C ALA A 50 7.24 1.57 -9.58
N ALA A 51 7.06 0.40 -10.21
CA ALA A 51 7.63 -0.85 -9.70
C ALA A 51 9.16 -0.92 -9.74
N GLN A 52 9.81 -0.11 -10.59
CA GLN A 52 11.24 -0.18 -10.87
C GLN A 52 12.02 1.05 -10.39
N ASN A 53 11.34 2.13 -10.02
CA ASN A 53 11.97 3.38 -9.64
C ASN A 53 11.67 3.75 -8.19
N PRO A 54 12.67 3.82 -7.30
CA PRO A 54 12.50 4.24 -5.92
C PRO A 54 11.83 5.60 -5.78
N GLY A 55 10.91 5.72 -4.83
CA GLY A 55 10.12 6.93 -4.58
C GLY A 55 8.95 7.14 -5.53
N CYS A 56 8.79 6.27 -6.55
CA CYS A 56 7.65 6.30 -7.46
C CYS A 56 6.53 5.38 -6.96
N TYR A 57 5.32 5.92 -6.92
CA TYR A 57 4.11 5.20 -6.48
C TYR A 57 2.94 5.47 -7.42
N VAL A 58 2.02 4.54 -7.47
CA VAL A 58 0.76 4.67 -8.22
C VAL A 58 -0.42 4.25 -7.36
N PHE A 59 -1.57 4.89 -7.59
CA PHE A 59 -2.87 4.31 -7.23
C PHE A 59 -3.30 3.33 -8.31
N VAL A 60 -3.76 2.16 -7.89
CA VAL A 60 -4.30 1.14 -8.79
C VAL A 60 -5.69 0.78 -8.33
N SER A 61 -6.68 0.84 -9.21
CA SER A 61 -8.05 0.43 -8.92
C SER A 61 -8.65 -0.30 -10.11
N THR A 62 -9.76 -1.01 -9.91
CA THR A 62 -10.42 -1.75 -10.98
C THR A 62 -11.91 -1.52 -11.00
N ARG A 63 -12.49 -1.59 -12.21
CA ARG A 63 -13.93 -1.67 -12.44
C ARG A 63 -14.25 -2.77 -13.43
N GLY A 64 -15.48 -3.28 -13.33
CA GLY A 64 -15.93 -4.40 -14.15
C GLY A 64 -15.44 -5.75 -13.65
N ASP A 65 -16.14 -6.81 -14.04
CA ASP A 65 -15.86 -8.19 -13.65
C ASP A 65 -15.21 -9.03 -14.76
N GLY A 66 -15.04 -8.45 -15.93
CA GLY A 66 -14.48 -9.10 -17.12
C GLY A 66 -15.44 -10.10 -17.78
N LYS A 67 -16.61 -10.37 -17.20
CA LYS A 67 -17.61 -11.31 -17.71
C LYS A 67 -18.82 -10.61 -18.30
N LYS A 68 -19.47 -9.77 -17.51
CA LYS A 68 -20.66 -9.00 -17.91
C LYS A 68 -20.30 -7.56 -18.29
N VAL A 69 -19.33 -6.99 -17.59
CA VAL A 69 -18.83 -5.62 -17.82
C VAL A 69 -17.33 -5.73 -18.10
N PRO A 70 -16.85 -5.15 -19.19
CA PRO A 70 -15.41 -5.12 -19.46
C PRO A 70 -14.63 -4.64 -18.26
N ARG A 71 -13.51 -5.30 -17.97
CA ARG A 71 -12.68 -4.93 -16.83
C ARG A 71 -11.69 -3.86 -17.22
N HIS A 72 -11.65 -2.81 -16.41
CA HIS A 72 -10.68 -1.74 -16.52
C HIS A 72 -9.76 -1.71 -15.30
N VAL A 73 -8.48 -1.49 -15.53
CA VAL A 73 -7.47 -1.21 -14.49
C VAL A 73 -7.03 0.24 -14.65
N TYR A 74 -7.36 1.05 -13.65
CA TYR A 74 -6.97 2.45 -13.60
C TYR A 74 -5.67 2.59 -12.83
N VAL A 75 -4.74 3.34 -13.39
CA VAL A 75 -3.42 3.61 -12.78
C VAL A 75 -3.20 5.11 -12.75
N GLN A 76 -2.80 5.67 -11.61
CA GLN A 76 -2.49 7.08 -11.43
C GLN A 76 -1.19 7.25 -10.66
N SER A 77 -0.17 7.78 -11.32
CA SER A 77 1.13 8.06 -10.70
C SER A 77 1.07 9.20 -9.68
N ASN A 78 2.01 9.17 -8.72
CA ASN A 78 2.27 10.26 -7.79
C ASN A 78 3.03 11.45 -8.43
N GLU A 79 3.33 11.41 -9.72
CA GLU A 79 3.97 12.52 -10.41
C GLU A 79 3.01 13.67 -10.65
N GLU A 80 3.53 14.90 -10.56
CA GLU A 80 2.74 16.10 -10.82
C GLU A 80 2.27 16.14 -12.28
N GLY A 81 0.96 16.35 -12.46
CA GLY A 81 0.36 16.40 -13.81
C GLY A 81 0.15 15.02 -14.45
N ALA A 82 0.46 13.92 -13.74
CA ALA A 82 0.22 12.58 -14.25
C ALA A 82 -1.28 12.37 -14.56
N GLN A 83 -1.55 11.93 -15.77
CA GLN A 83 -2.90 11.59 -16.19
C GLN A 83 -3.31 10.22 -15.66
N LEU A 84 -4.61 10.03 -15.44
CA LEU A 84 -5.17 8.73 -15.12
C LEU A 84 -5.08 7.83 -16.35
N GLU A 85 -4.38 6.69 -16.23
CA GLU A 85 -4.43 5.64 -17.24
C GLU A 85 -5.70 4.82 -17.09
N ASP A 86 -6.29 4.44 -18.21
CA ASP A 86 -7.40 3.49 -18.31
C ASP A 86 -6.95 2.30 -19.17
N ASN A 87 -6.63 1.19 -18.51
CA ASN A 87 -6.18 -0.03 -19.17
C ASN A 87 -7.37 -1.00 -19.29
N LEU A 88 -7.93 -1.11 -20.50
CA LEU A 88 -8.95 -2.10 -20.79
C LEU A 88 -8.31 -3.51 -20.86
N ILE A 89 -8.80 -4.42 -20.06
CA ILE A 89 -8.37 -5.80 -20.07
C ILE A 89 -9.06 -6.55 -21.21
N THR A 90 -8.29 -6.93 -22.22
CA THR A 90 -8.80 -7.56 -23.46
C THR A 90 -8.41 -9.01 -23.60
N THR A 91 -7.34 -9.47 -22.89
CA THR A 91 -6.84 -10.83 -23.03
C THR A 91 -7.63 -11.82 -22.17
N ALA A 92 -7.87 -13.02 -22.69
CA ALA A 92 -8.59 -14.05 -21.96
C ALA A 92 -7.85 -14.49 -20.67
N PRO A 93 -6.50 -14.62 -20.64
CA PRO A 93 -5.78 -14.92 -19.41
C PRO A 93 -6.04 -13.90 -18.31
N GLU A 94 -5.94 -12.58 -18.59
CA GLU A 94 -6.17 -11.55 -17.59
C GLU A 94 -7.63 -11.45 -17.15
N ASN A 95 -8.59 -11.63 -18.06
CA ASN A 95 -10.03 -11.64 -17.74
C ASN A 95 -10.43 -12.78 -16.81
N ASN A 96 -9.69 -13.87 -16.80
CA ASN A 96 -9.93 -15.00 -15.91
C ASN A 96 -9.28 -14.85 -14.53
N LEU A 97 -8.46 -13.81 -14.32
CA LEU A 97 -7.85 -13.55 -13.02
C LEU A 97 -8.90 -13.00 -12.03
N LEU A 98 -8.76 -13.40 -10.78
CA LEU A 98 -9.52 -12.82 -9.69
C LEU A 98 -8.81 -11.56 -9.20
N TYR A 99 -9.47 -10.40 -9.33
CA TYR A 99 -8.98 -9.14 -8.81
C TYR A 99 -9.64 -8.82 -7.47
N MET A 100 -8.83 -8.82 -6.42
CA MET A 100 -9.18 -8.33 -5.09
C MET A 100 -8.13 -7.33 -4.66
N LEU A 101 -8.51 -6.07 -4.55
CA LEU A 101 -7.59 -4.97 -4.28
C LEU A 101 -7.86 -4.41 -2.88
N GLY A 102 -7.59 -5.22 -1.86
CA GLY A 102 -7.79 -4.83 -0.47
C GLY A 102 -9.26 -4.66 -0.09
N ALA A 103 -9.56 -3.64 0.69
CA ALA A 103 -10.90 -3.40 1.23
C ALA A 103 -11.95 -3.07 0.16
N ASN A 104 -11.54 -2.49 -0.97
CA ASN A 104 -12.46 -2.06 -2.02
C ASN A 104 -11.74 -1.94 -3.37
N ASN A 105 -12.19 -2.66 -4.37
CA ASN A 105 -11.59 -2.69 -5.71
C ASN A 105 -11.61 -1.34 -6.43
N GLU A 106 -12.62 -0.50 -6.20
CA GLU A 106 -12.72 0.82 -6.83
C GLU A 106 -11.84 1.87 -6.13
N ILE A 107 -11.54 1.68 -4.83
CA ILE A 107 -10.54 2.46 -4.12
C ILE A 107 -9.15 1.92 -4.45
N GLY A 108 -8.94 0.62 -4.28
CA GLY A 108 -7.78 -0.12 -4.74
C GLY A 108 -6.56 -0.07 -3.84
N LEU A 109 -5.39 -0.11 -4.47
CA LEU A 109 -4.09 -0.23 -3.85
C LEU A 109 -3.22 1.01 -4.12
N ILE A 110 -2.21 1.19 -3.28
CA ILE A 110 -1.03 2.03 -3.53
C ILE A 110 0.12 1.07 -3.79
N ILE A 111 0.71 1.12 -4.96
CA ILE A 111 1.84 0.25 -5.33
C ILE A 111 3.03 1.11 -5.72
N GLY A 112 4.23 0.76 -5.26
CA GLY A 112 5.43 1.47 -5.66
C GLY A 112 6.69 0.92 -5.03
N CYS A 113 7.81 1.47 -5.45
CA CYS A 113 9.14 1.10 -4.96
C CYS A 113 9.56 2.08 -3.86
N THR A 114 9.75 1.57 -2.66
CA THR A 114 10.32 2.35 -1.55
C THR A 114 11.81 2.58 -1.78
N ASN A 115 12.41 3.54 -1.08
CA ASN A 115 13.83 3.82 -1.21
C ASN A 115 14.72 2.75 -0.56
N PHE A 116 14.20 2.05 0.47
CA PHE A 116 15.00 1.13 1.29
C PHE A 116 14.46 -0.31 1.30
N SER A 117 13.14 -0.49 1.20
CA SER A 117 12.51 -1.81 1.36
C SER A 117 12.05 -2.44 0.04
N GLY A 118 12.28 -1.77 -1.09
CA GLY A 118 11.91 -2.26 -2.42
C GLY A 118 10.41 -2.14 -2.73
N LEU A 119 9.92 -3.02 -3.60
CA LEU A 119 8.54 -2.98 -4.09
C LEU A 119 7.55 -3.33 -2.98
N THR A 120 6.52 -2.50 -2.82
CA THR A 120 5.50 -2.65 -1.79
C THR A 120 4.10 -2.36 -2.34
N ALA A 121 3.09 -2.89 -1.66
CA ALA A 121 1.70 -2.54 -1.89
C ALA A 121 1.00 -2.24 -0.56
N PHE A 122 0.17 -1.19 -0.55
CA PHE A 122 -0.69 -0.85 0.58
C PHE A 122 -2.14 -0.76 0.13
N ASP A 123 -3.07 -0.99 1.06
CA ASP A 123 -4.47 -0.63 0.84
C ASP A 123 -4.60 0.89 0.70
N ARG A 124 -5.27 1.35 -0.33
CA ARG A 124 -5.56 2.78 -0.50
C ARG A 124 -6.71 3.25 0.40
N THR A 125 -7.38 2.33 1.09
CA THR A 125 -8.40 2.65 2.08
C THR A 125 -7.75 3.04 3.40
N CYS A 126 -8.23 4.12 4.02
CA CYS A 126 -7.71 4.57 5.31
C CYS A 126 -7.93 3.54 6.42
N SER A 127 -6.84 3.06 7.03
CA SER A 127 -6.86 2.04 8.10
C SER A 127 -7.49 2.54 9.42
N ASN A 128 -7.74 3.84 9.56
CA ASN A 128 -8.21 4.48 10.78
C ASN A 128 -9.60 5.10 10.67
N CYS A 129 -10.33 4.86 9.57
CA CYS A 129 -11.71 5.28 9.39
C CYS A 129 -12.65 4.07 9.45
N GLU A 130 -13.78 4.21 10.14
CA GLU A 130 -14.81 3.16 10.19
C GLU A 130 -15.48 2.96 8.83
N VAL A 131 -15.62 4.05 8.06
CA VAL A 131 -16.15 4.01 6.70
C VAL A 131 -14.99 4.07 5.73
N GLN A 132 -15.04 3.23 4.68
CA GLN A 132 -14.01 3.19 3.65
C GLN A 132 -13.78 4.57 3.03
N ARG A 133 -12.57 5.11 3.18
CA ARG A 133 -12.14 6.42 2.67
C ARG A 133 -10.87 6.25 1.86
N ALA A 134 -10.92 6.68 0.62
CA ALA A 134 -9.76 6.65 -0.27
C ALA A 134 -8.72 7.69 0.16
N MET A 135 -7.45 7.29 0.18
CA MET A 135 -6.32 8.21 0.33
C MET A 135 -6.13 9.05 -0.92
N GLN A 136 -5.57 10.23 -0.73
CA GLN A 136 -5.19 11.15 -1.79
C GLN A 136 -3.70 11.45 -1.72
N TRP A 137 -3.10 11.82 -2.85
CA TRP A 137 -1.73 12.30 -2.87
C TRP A 137 -1.61 13.62 -2.07
N THR A 138 -0.49 13.80 -1.40
CA THR A 138 -0.12 15.10 -0.83
C THR A 138 0.80 15.86 -1.80
N GLY A 139 1.20 17.10 -1.44
CA GLY A 139 2.27 17.80 -2.16
C GLY A 139 3.64 17.11 -2.05
N ASN A 140 3.84 16.27 -1.02
CA ASN A 140 4.98 15.37 -0.94
C ASN A 140 4.59 14.04 -1.62
N ARG A 141 5.23 13.72 -2.74
CA ARG A 141 4.94 12.54 -3.58
C ARG A 141 5.10 11.19 -2.88
N GLN A 142 5.77 11.15 -1.73
CA GLN A 142 5.97 9.93 -0.94
C GLN A 142 5.00 9.83 0.23
N GLN A 143 3.94 10.65 0.24
CA GLN A 143 2.93 10.66 1.28
C GLN A 143 1.52 10.69 0.73
N VAL A 144 0.61 10.08 1.49
CA VAL A 144 -0.83 10.12 1.20
C VAL A 144 -1.60 10.63 2.42
N VAL A 145 -2.71 11.28 2.17
CA VAL A 145 -3.57 11.84 3.22
C VAL A 145 -4.99 11.31 3.11
N CYS A 146 -5.60 11.04 4.26
CA CYS A 146 -7.03 10.83 4.38
C CYS A 146 -7.70 12.16 4.71
N ASN A 147 -8.42 12.75 3.76
CA ASN A 147 -9.09 14.04 3.96
C ASN A 147 -10.22 13.98 5.00
N TYR A 148 -10.69 12.79 5.40
CA TYR A 148 -11.74 12.64 6.39
C TYR A 148 -11.21 12.72 7.82
N CYS A 149 -10.13 12.00 8.15
CA CYS A 149 -9.54 11.97 9.49
C CYS A 149 -8.25 12.79 9.61
N ALA A 150 -7.85 13.48 8.54
CA ALA A 150 -6.67 14.33 8.43
C ALA A 150 -5.33 13.65 8.78
N ARG A 151 -5.26 12.30 8.74
CA ARG A 151 -4.00 11.59 8.92
C ARG A 151 -3.24 11.56 7.61
N THR A 152 -1.94 11.84 7.69
CA THR A 152 -0.99 11.66 6.59
C THR A 152 -0.11 10.46 6.90
N TYR A 153 0.14 9.65 5.89
CA TYR A 153 0.93 8.43 5.98
C TYR A 153 2.15 8.54 5.07
N ASP A 154 3.27 8.09 5.58
CA ASP A 154 4.51 7.94 4.81
C ASP A 154 4.49 6.61 4.04
N LEU A 155 4.84 6.63 2.76
CA LEU A 155 4.80 5.43 1.90
C LEU A 155 6.08 4.58 1.99
N GLU A 156 7.14 5.06 2.63
CA GLU A 156 8.31 4.23 2.92
C GLU A 156 7.98 3.17 3.97
N THR A 157 7.24 3.56 5.01
CA THR A 157 6.95 2.72 6.18
C THR A 157 5.48 2.35 6.32
N GLY A 158 4.57 3.11 5.73
CA GLY A 158 3.13 3.01 5.96
C GLY A 158 2.66 3.70 7.25
N ALA A 159 3.55 4.28 8.03
CA ALA A 159 3.23 4.87 9.33
C ALA A 159 2.49 6.20 9.22
N VAL A 160 1.72 6.55 10.26
CA VAL A 160 1.13 7.90 10.39
C VAL A 160 2.23 8.88 10.76
N VAL A 161 2.42 9.92 9.94
CA VAL A 161 3.44 10.98 10.16
C VAL A 161 2.83 12.34 10.51
N VAL A 162 1.55 12.57 10.20
CA VAL A 162 0.82 13.78 10.58
C VAL A 162 -0.56 13.39 11.06
N GLY A 163 -1.07 14.09 12.07
CA GLY A 163 -2.39 13.88 12.67
C GLY A 163 -2.35 13.01 13.92
N ALA A 164 -3.51 12.54 14.35
CA ALA A 164 -3.62 11.68 15.53
C ALA A 164 -2.96 10.31 15.27
N GLN A 165 -2.25 9.77 16.24
CA GLN A 165 -1.67 8.43 16.18
C GLN A 165 -2.73 7.39 15.82
N GLY A 166 -2.31 6.30 15.18
CA GLY A 166 -3.22 5.26 14.73
C GLY A 166 -2.50 4.10 14.06
N ARG A 167 -3.29 3.20 13.48
CA ARG A 167 -2.76 2.05 12.74
C ARG A 167 -2.06 2.53 11.46
N PRO A 168 -0.94 1.89 11.08
CA PRO A 168 -0.31 2.12 9.78
C PRO A 168 -1.23 1.68 8.63
N LEU A 169 -0.83 1.95 7.40
CA LEU A 169 -1.47 1.41 6.20
C LEU A 169 -1.43 -0.12 6.21
N SER A 170 -2.51 -0.76 5.80
CA SER A 170 -2.54 -2.22 5.58
C SER A 170 -1.59 -2.57 4.44
N ARG A 171 -0.57 -3.38 4.72
CA ARG A 171 0.48 -3.76 3.77
C ARG A 171 0.23 -5.13 3.17
N TYR A 172 0.56 -5.30 1.90
CA TYR A 172 0.50 -6.55 1.15
C TYR A 172 1.87 -6.91 0.57
N ASN A 173 2.07 -8.21 0.28
CA ASN A 173 3.21 -8.63 -0.53
C ASN A 173 3.11 -8.03 -1.92
N CYS A 174 4.25 -7.67 -2.51
CA CYS A 174 4.31 -7.19 -3.88
C CYS A 174 5.59 -7.65 -4.55
N ALA A 175 5.49 -8.11 -5.80
CA ALA A 175 6.64 -8.52 -6.60
C ALA A 175 6.42 -8.25 -8.09
N PHE A 176 7.50 -7.95 -8.80
CA PHE A 176 7.56 -7.87 -10.25
C PHE A 176 8.66 -8.81 -10.76
N ASN A 177 8.30 -9.74 -11.63
CA ASN A 177 9.22 -10.77 -12.15
C ASN A 177 9.69 -10.50 -13.58
N GLY A 178 9.48 -9.27 -14.11
CA GLY A 178 9.80 -8.89 -15.48
C GLY A 178 8.68 -9.20 -16.50
N THR A 179 7.70 -10.01 -16.15
CA THR A 179 6.54 -10.33 -17.02
C THR A 179 5.20 -9.90 -16.44
N ALA A 180 5.08 -9.93 -15.13
CA ALA A 180 3.87 -9.49 -14.43
C ALA A 180 4.20 -8.92 -13.05
N LEU A 181 3.43 -7.93 -12.63
CA LEU A 181 3.39 -7.44 -11.26
C LEU A 181 2.29 -8.16 -10.50
N ARG A 182 2.58 -8.57 -9.26
CA ARG A 182 1.61 -9.22 -8.38
C ARG A 182 1.61 -8.55 -7.02
N ALA A 183 0.39 -8.37 -6.46
CA ALA A 183 0.19 -8.01 -5.05
C ALA A 183 -0.75 -9.04 -4.41
N TRP A 184 -0.41 -9.50 -3.17
CA TRP A 184 -1.16 -10.58 -2.52
C TRP A 184 -0.95 -10.60 -0.99
N ASN A 185 -1.83 -11.32 -0.29
CA ASN A 185 -1.65 -11.75 1.10
C ASN A 185 -2.06 -13.20 1.32
#